data_f27f0e3d296a511fa76065ac7e5bde73
#
_entry.id   f27f0e3d296a511fa76065ac7e5bde73
#
_cell.length_a   1.000
_cell.length_b   1.000
_cell.length_c   1.000
_cell.angle_alpha   90.00
_cell.angle_beta   90.00
_cell.angle_gamma   90.00
#
_symmetry.space_group_name_H-M   'P 1'
#
loop_
_entity.id
_entity.type
_entity.pdbx_description
1 polymer ?
#
loop_
_entity_poly.entity_id
_entity_poly.type
_entity_poly.pdbx_seq_one_letter_code
_entity_poly.pdbx_strand_id
1 'polypeptide(L)'
;MCSEVTQHLTEDIIPFWKSLRDDENGGYTGFVGYDLKADRKAVKGCILNSRITWFFANAYTLLKDSSLLEEAAHGFAFLRDVCWDRTNGGVYWSVNHDKTPAETLKHTYNQAFSIYALSSYYEASGDREALDLAYQLYDIIEGRMRDGSGYREAFDEAFNEIGNDKLSENGVMASRTMNTL
;
A
#
# COMPACT_ATOMS: atom_id res chain seq x y z
N MET A 1 -9.62 25.71 -15.32
CA MET A 1 -9.75 24.27 -15.00
C MET A 1 -8.40 23.63 -14.68
N CYS A 2 -7.40 23.56 -15.55
CA CYS A 2 -6.08 23.01 -15.18
C CYS A 2 -5.42 23.75 -14.01
N SER A 3 -5.44 25.07 -13.95
CA SER A 3 -4.85 25.85 -12.85
C SER A 3 -5.54 25.60 -11.50
N GLU A 4 -6.85 25.52 -11.46
CA GLU A 4 -7.62 25.23 -10.23
C GLU A 4 -7.33 23.83 -9.70
N VAL A 5 -7.26 22.82 -10.58
CA VAL A 5 -6.93 21.44 -10.19
C VAL A 5 -5.51 21.37 -9.64
N THR A 6 -4.55 22.02 -10.31
CA THR A 6 -3.16 22.08 -9.85
C THR A 6 -3.07 22.80 -8.51
N GLN A 7 -3.76 23.93 -8.37
CA GLN A 7 -3.79 24.68 -7.12
C GLN A 7 -4.34 23.82 -5.96
N HIS A 8 -5.49 23.17 -6.15
CA HIS A 8 -6.06 22.30 -5.13
C HIS A 8 -5.13 21.12 -4.79
N LEU A 9 -4.47 20.52 -5.78
CA LEU A 9 -3.49 19.49 -5.54
C LEU A 9 -2.32 19.99 -4.67
N THR A 10 -1.77 21.16 -4.98
CA THR A 10 -0.55 21.67 -4.33
C THR A 10 -0.80 22.39 -3.01
N GLU A 11 -1.95 23.04 -2.85
CA GLU A 11 -2.26 23.84 -1.67
C GLU A 11 -3.06 23.08 -0.61
N ASP A 12 -3.83 22.04 -1.00
CA ASP A 12 -4.70 21.30 -0.08
C ASP A 12 -4.30 19.82 0.05
N ILE A 13 -4.27 19.07 -1.07
CA ILE A 13 -4.16 17.61 -1.02
C ILE A 13 -2.74 17.17 -0.60
N ILE A 14 -1.71 17.71 -1.24
CA ILE A 14 -0.32 17.36 -0.90
C ILE A 14 0.02 17.73 0.55
N PRO A 15 -0.27 18.96 1.05
CA PRO A 15 -0.02 19.31 2.44
C PRO A 15 -0.76 18.43 3.44
N PHE A 16 -2.02 18.06 3.14
CA PHE A 16 -2.78 17.13 3.98
C PHE A 16 -2.06 15.77 4.13
N TRP A 17 -1.70 15.12 3.03
CA TRP A 17 -1.02 13.82 3.09
C TRP A 17 0.37 13.91 3.73
N LYS A 18 1.15 14.97 3.47
CA LYS A 18 2.42 15.22 4.16
C LYS A 18 2.25 15.34 5.68
N SER A 19 1.17 15.96 6.15
CA SER A 19 0.90 16.13 7.59
C SER A 19 0.67 14.81 8.34
N LEU A 20 0.35 13.74 7.61
CA LEU A 20 0.10 12.41 8.16
C LEU A 20 1.36 11.53 8.25
N ARG A 21 2.50 12.01 7.77
CA ARG A 21 3.78 11.32 7.84
C ARG A 21 4.15 11.02 9.30
N ASP A 22 4.64 9.80 9.53
CA ASP A 22 5.14 9.35 10.83
C ASP A 22 6.65 9.13 10.74
N ASP A 23 7.42 10.11 11.21
CA ASP A 23 8.86 10.05 11.16
C ASP A 23 9.47 9.14 12.25
N GLU A 24 8.70 8.82 13.30
CA GLU A 24 9.17 7.95 14.39
C GLU A 24 9.03 6.47 14.02
N ASN A 25 7.85 6.09 13.51
CA ASN A 25 7.54 4.68 13.24
C ASN A 25 7.46 4.35 11.74
N GLY A 26 7.68 5.33 10.88
CA GLY A 26 7.64 5.15 9.42
C GLY A 26 6.22 5.09 8.85
N GLY A 27 6.13 5.26 7.55
CA GLY A 27 4.85 5.30 6.84
C GLY A 27 3.99 6.49 7.21
N TYR A 28 2.68 6.31 7.05
CA TYR A 28 1.69 7.35 7.28
C TYR A 28 0.66 6.92 8.30
N THR A 29 0.10 7.87 9.06
CA THR A 29 -0.91 7.64 10.09
C THR A 29 -2.14 6.93 9.50
N GLY A 30 -2.60 5.87 10.16
CA GLY A 30 -3.65 4.98 9.65
C GLY A 30 -5.08 5.52 9.79
N PHE A 31 -5.30 6.55 10.62
CA PHE A 31 -6.63 7.09 10.86
C PHE A 31 -6.62 8.59 11.14
N VAL A 32 -7.57 9.28 10.54
CA VAL A 32 -7.88 10.70 10.80
C VAL A 32 -9.36 10.80 11.13
N GLY A 33 -9.67 11.42 12.25
CA GLY A 33 -11.05 11.67 12.67
C GLY A 33 -11.76 12.70 11.80
N TYR A 34 -13.08 12.76 11.93
CA TYR A 34 -13.89 13.77 11.22
C TYR A 34 -13.51 15.23 11.58
N ASP A 35 -12.91 15.43 12.74
CA ASP A 35 -12.35 16.69 13.21
C ASP A 35 -10.94 16.97 12.68
N LEU A 36 -10.49 16.20 11.71
CA LEU A 36 -9.16 16.24 11.07
C LEU A 36 -7.99 15.95 12.04
N LYS A 37 -8.27 15.38 13.21
CA LYS A 37 -7.21 14.95 14.13
C LYS A 37 -6.71 13.56 13.77
N ALA A 38 -5.40 13.45 13.59
CA ALA A 38 -4.72 12.21 13.30
C ALA A 38 -4.55 11.38 14.59
N ASP A 39 -5.01 10.13 14.59
CA ASP A 39 -4.69 9.16 15.63
C ASP A 39 -3.35 8.50 15.31
N ARG A 40 -2.29 8.97 15.98
CA ARG A 40 -0.92 8.47 15.78
C ARG A 40 -0.71 7.03 16.27
N LYS A 41 -1.66 6.47 17.03
CA LYS A 41 -1.62 5.09 17.51
C LYS A 41 -2.54 4.15 16.74
N ALA A 42 -3.23 4.65 15.75
CA ALA A 42 -4.06 3.82 14.89
C ALA A 42 -3.23 2.80 14.12
N VAL A 43 -3.84 1.65 13.85
CA VAL A 43 -3.31 0.61 12.96
C VAL A 43 -3.09 1.20 11.56
N LYS A 44 -1.96 0.87 10.94
CA LYS A 44 -1.59 1.32 9.60
C LYS A 44 -1.90 0.25 8.57
N GLY A 45 -2.85 0.52 7.69
CA GLY A 45 -3.16 -0.37 6.57
C GLY A 45 -2.03 -0.36 5.53
N CYS A 46 -1.59 -1.55 5.09
CA CYS A 46 -0.56 -1.63 4.04
C CYS A 46 -1.09 -1.09 2.70
N ILE A 47 -2.37 -1.33 2.37
CA ILE A 47 -3.03 -0.73 1.20
C ILE A 47 -2.99 0.80 1.25
N LEU A 48 -3.31 1.41 2.40
CA LEU A 48 -3.27 2.87 2.55
C LEU A 48 -1.88 3.41 2.26
N ASN A 49 -0.85 2.80 2.85
CA ASN A 49 0.54 3.21 2.66
C ASN A 49 1.00 2.98 1.21
N SER A 50 0.58 1.89 0.56
CA SER A 50 0.82 1.67 -0.88
C SER A 50 0.23 2.80 -1.72
N ARG A 51 -1.02 3.18 -1.48
CA ARG A 51 -1.71 4.25 -2.24
C ARG A 51 -1.07 5.62 -2.01
N ILE A 52 -0.60 5.91 -0.80
CA ILE A 52 0.10 7.17 -0.50
C ILE A 52 1.47 7.19 -1.20
N THR A 53 2.21 6.08 -1.19
CA THR A 53 3.47 5.94 -1.92
C THR A 53 3.26 6.19 -3.42
N TRP A 54 2.26 5.54 -4.01
CA TRP A 54 1.86 5.76 -5.40
C TRP A 54 1.52 7.23 -5.67
N PHE A 55 0.74 7.84 -4.79
CA PHE A 55 0.33 9.25 -4.94
C PHE A 55 1.54 10.17 -5.02
N PHE A 56 2.47 10.07 -4.09
CA PHE A 56 3.65 10.93 -4.07
C PHE A 56 4.62 10.66 -5.21
N ALA A 57 4.80 9.40 -5.63
CA ALA A 57 5.62 9.05 -6.79
C ALA A 57 5.08 9.69 -8.08
N ASN A 58 3.76 9.61 -8.30
CA ASN A 58 3.13 10.23 -9.46
C ASN A 58 3.08 11.77 -9.36
N ALA A 59 2.85 12.32 -8.17
CA ALA A 59 2.91 13.76 -7.95
C ALA A 59 4.32 14.31 -8.26
N TYR A 60 5.39 13.61 -7.86
CA TYR A 60 6.76 13.95 -8.25
C TYR A 60 6.94 13.88 -9.77
N THR A 61 6.46 12.85 -10.42
CA THR A 61 6.57 12.70 -11.87
C THR A 61 5.90 13.86 -12.60
N LEU A 62 4.80 14.37 -12.07
CA LEU A 62 4.05 15.50 -12.63
C LEU A 62 4.69 16.85 -12.32
N LEU A 63 5.04 17.10 -11.05
CA LEU A 63 5.43 18.44 -10.55
C LEU A 63 6.93 18.65 -10.51
N LYS A 64 7.73 17.58 -10.51
CA LYS A 64 9.21 17.59 -10.42
C LYS A 64 9.74 18.23 -9.13
N ASP A 65 8.94 18.26 -8.07
CA ASP A 65 9.33 18.70 -6.75
C ASP A 65 9.97 17.54 -5.98
N SER A 66 11.28 17.64 -5.70
CA SER A 66 12.05 16.58 -5.03
C SER A 66 11.50 16.19 -3.65
N SER A 67 10.84 17.11 -2.94
CA SER A 67 10.22 16.81 -1.66
C SER A 67 9.09 15.76 -1.76
N LEU A 68 8.48 15.62 -2.92
CA LEU A 68 7.46 14.58 -3.17
C LEU A 68 8.11 13.20 -3.39
N LEU A 69 9.31 13.16 -3.97
CA LEU A 69 10.06 11.92 -4.09
C LEU A 69 10.55 11.44 -2.72
N GLU A 70 10.92 12.36 -1.81
CA GLU A 70 11.25 12.02 -0.42
C GLU A 70 10.07 11.41 0.32
N GLU A 71 8.85 11.91 0.12
CA GLU A 71 7.63 11.31 0.66
C GLU A 71 7.37 9.91 0.06
N ALA A 72 7.53 9.75 -1.24
CA ALA A 72 7.38 8.44 -1.88
C ALA A 72 8.44 7.44 -1.35
N ALA A 73 9.68 7.88 -1.17
CA ALA A 73 10.75 7.07 -0.59
C ALA A 73 10.46 6.65 0.86
N HIS A 74 9.85 7.55 1.66
CA HIS A 74 9.41 7.23 3.02
C HIS A 74 8.33 6.13 3.02
N GLY A 75 7.35 6.23 2.13
CA GLY A 75 6.33 5.19 1.96
C GLY A 75 6.90 3.87 1.45
N PHE A 76 7.81 3.91 0.48
CA PHE A 76 8.52 2.72 -0.01
C PHE A 76 9.31 2.01 1.10
N ALA A 77 10.09 2.75 1.89
CA ALA A 77 10.82 2.18 3.01
C ALA A 77 9.89 1.47 4.01
N PHE A 78 8.71 2.05 4.27
CA PHE A 78 7.72 1.43 5.14
C PHE A 78 7.13 0.14 4.54
N LEU A 79 6.83 0.11 3.26
CA LEU A 79 6.36 -1.12 2.58
C LEU A 79 7.41 -2.21 2.63
N ARG A 80 8.67 -1.89 2.32
CA ARG A 80 9.80 -2.81 2.29
C ARG A 80 10.17 -3.36 3.67
N ASP A 81 10.23 -2.50 4.68
CA ASP A 81 10.83 -2.83 5.97
C ASP A 81 9.83 -3.27 7.04
N VAL A 82 8.56 -2.82 6.91
CA VAL A 82 7.52 -3.03 7.92
C VAL A 82 6.35 -3.83 7.42
N CYS A 83 5.81 -3.52 6.24
CA CYS A 83 4.66 -4.26 5.69
C CYS A 83 5.05 -5.62 5.13
N TRP A 84 6.32 -5.82 4.73
CA TRP A 84 6.80 -7.04 4.10
C TRP A 84 6.95 -8.18 5.11
N ASP A 85 6.32 -9.32 4.85
CA ASP A 85 6.51 -10.55 5.62
C ASP A 85 7.84 -11.21 5.24
N ARG A 86 8.80 -11.17 6.14
CA ARG A 86 10.15 -11.73 5.93
C ARG A 86 10.17 -13.25 5.96
N THR A 87 9.13 -13.91 6.48
CA THR A 87 9.05 -15.35 6.64
C THR A 87 8.38 -16.01 5.44
N ASN A 88 7.19 -15.52 5.08
CA ASN A 88 6.37 -16.15 4.05
C ASN A 88 6.38 -15.38 2.72
N GLY A 89 6.86 -14.15 2.74
CA GLY A 89 6.78 -13.23 1.61
C GLY A 89 5.43 -12.50 1.52
N GLY A 90 5.37 -11.53 0.60
CA GLY A 90 4.20 -10.69 0.44
C GLY A 90 4.04 -9.64 1.55
N VAL A 91 2.99 -8.84 1.46
CA VAL A 91 2.70 -7.80 2.45
C VAL A 91 1.55 -8.19 3.36
N TYR A 92 1.63 -7.80 4.62
CA TYR A 92 0.55 -7.95 5.61
C TYR A 92 -0.65 -7.07 5.24
N TRP A 93 -1.83 -7.40 5.77
CA TRP A 93 -3.01 -6.54 5.66
C TRP A 93 -2.79 -5.22 6.40
N SER A 94 -2.31 -5.30 7.63
CA SER A 94 -2.03 -4.13 8.45
C SER A 94 -0.95 -4.40 9.50
N VAL A 95 -0.36 -3.31 10.00
CA VAL A 95 0.63 -3.29 11.05
C VAL A 95 0.24 -2.29 12.15
N ASN A 96 0.66 -2.53 13.38
CA ASN A 96 0.48 -1.60 14.48
C ASN A 96 1.33 -0.34 14.27
N HIS A 97 0.98 0.73 14.98
CA HIS A 97 1.74 1.98 14.92
C HIS A 97 3.23 1.81 15.27
N ASP A 98 3.56 0.84 16.12
CA ASP A 98 4.91 0.51 16.58
C ASP A 98 5.68 -0.46 15.66
N LYS A 99 5.21 -0.67 14.44
CA LYS A 99 5.77 -1.56 13.40
C LYS A 99 5.56 -3.06 13.59
N THR A 100 4.92 -3.49 14.69
CA THR A 100 4.59 -4.91 14.85
C THR A 100 3.44 -5.31 13.92
N PRO A 101 3.42 -6.55 13.36
CA PRO A 101 2.29 -7.02 12.58
C PRO A 101 0.97 -6.96 13.38
N ALA A 102 -0.09 -6.48 12.77
CA ALA A 102 -1.43 -6.44 13.38
C ALA A 102 -2.32 -7.52 12.76
N GLU A 103 -2.60 -7.45 11.47
CA GLU A 103 -3.32 -8.49 10.74
C GLU A 103 -2.41 -9.03 9.64
N THR A 104 -2.02 -10.30 9.78
CA THR A 104 -1.02 -10.95 8.92
C THR A 104 -1.62 -11.58 7.65
N LEU A 105 -2.94 -11.47 7.47
CA LEU A 105 -3.65 -11.97 6.30
C LEU A 105 -3.06 -11.46 4.98
N LYS A 106 -3.11 -12.32 3.97
CA LYS A 106 -2.66 -12.02 2.62
C LYS A 106 -3.87 -11.91 1.70
N HIS A 107 -4.09 -10.75 1.17
CA HIS A 107 -5.13 -10.50 0.19
C HIS A 107 -4.51 -10.18 -1.16
N THR A 108 -4.99 -10.80 -2.24
CA THR A 108 -4.50 -10.53 -3.60
C THR A 108 -4.63 -9.06 -3.95
N TYR A 109 -5.75 -8.44 -3.55
CA TYR A 109 -5.99 -7.01 -3.69
C TYR A 109 -4.88 -6.16 -3.04
N ASN A 110 -4.46 -6.51 -1.83
CA ASN A 110 -3.39 -5.78 -1.13
C ASN A 110 -2.02 -5.98 -1.80
N GLN A 111 -1.70 -7.20 -2.23
CA GLN A 111 -0.46 -7.47 -2.97
C GLN A 111 -0.41 -6.66 -4.27
N ALA A 112 -1.53 -6.63 -5.02
CA ALA A 112 -1.66 -5.87 -6.26
C ALA A 112 -1.44 -4.35 -6.06
N PHE A 113 -2.04 -3.76 -5.02
CA PHE A 113 -1.79 -2.35 -4.70
C PHE A 113 -0.35 -2.06 -4.29
N SER A 114 0.33 -3.03 -3.69
CA SER A 114 1.75 -2.89 -3.38
C SER A 114 2.62 -2.94 -4.65
N ILE A 115 2.31 -3.82 -5.62
CA ILE A 115 2.97 -3.79 -6.94
C ILE A 115 2.77 -2.44 -7.62
N TYR A 116 1.54 -1.93 -7.61
CA TYR A 116 1.18 -0.63 -8.20
C TYR A 116 2.01 0.52 -7.61
N ALA A 117 2.17 0.53 -6.29
CA ALA A 117 2.99 1.54 -5.60
C ALA A 117 4.48 1.39 -5.91
N LEU A 118 5.01 0.17 -5.83
CA LEU A 118 6.42 -0.14 -6.08
C LEU A 118 6.83 0.16 -7.52
N SER A 119 5.98 -0.16 -8.49
CA SER A 119 6.21 0.15 -9.91
C SER A 119 6.27 1.66 -10.15
N SER A 120 5.31 2.42 -9.58
CA SER A 120 5.31 3.88 -9.70
C SER A 120 6.50 4.53 -9.00
N TYR A 121 6.90 4.01 -7.84
CA TYR A 121 8.10 4.49 -7.16
C TYR A 121 9.38 4.19 -7.97
N TYR A 122 9.48 3.00 -8.56
CA TYR A 122 10.58 2.69 -9.47
C TYR A 122 10.64 3.64 -10.67
N GLU A 123 9.52 3.93 -11.31
CA GLU A 123 9.45 4.88 -12.43
C GLU A 123 9.89 6.29 -12.02
N ALA A 124 9.55 6.71 -10.80
CA ALA A 124 9.89 8.02 -10.29
C ALA A 124 11.35 8.14 -9.85
N SER A 125 11.90 7.12 -9.21
CA SER A 125 13.20 7.14 -8.52
C SER A 125 14.34 6.45 -9.29
N GLY A 126 14.01 5.44 -10.10
CA GLY A 126 14.98 4.49 -10.67
C GLY A 126 15.48 3.43 -9.68
N ASP A 127 14.91 3.34 -8.50
CA ASP A 127 15.33 2.40 -7.45
C ASP A 127 14.99 0.95 -7.83
N ARG A 128 16.02 0.18 -8.16
CA ARG A 128 15.89 -1.22 -8.59
C ARG A 128 15.32 -2.14 -7.51
N GLU A 129 15.53 -1.84 -6.22
CA GLU A 129 14.99 -2.64 -5.13
C GLU A 129 13.45 -2.63 -5.15
N ALA A 130 12.85 -1.48 -5.48
CA ALA A 130 11.39 -1.38 -5.62
C ALA A 130 10.86 -2.27 -6.76
N LEU A 131 11.55 -2.30 -7.90
CA LEU A 131 11.17 -3.15 -9.02
C LEU A 131 11.32 -4.63 -8.66
N ASP A 132 12.41 -5.00 -8.00
CA ASP A 132 12.65 -6.39 -7.59
C ASP A 132 11.59 -6.89 -6.59
N LEU A 133 11.15 -6.04 -5.65
CA LEU A 133 10.04 -6.35 -4.74
C LEU A 133 8.70 -6.45 -5.49
N ALA A 134 8.46 -5.61 -6.50
CA ALA A 134 7.25 -5.71 -7.33
C ALA A 134 7.19 -7.07 -8.07
N TYR A 135 8.31 -7.52 -8.63
CA TYR A 135 8.38 -8.85 -9.26
C TYR A 135 8.21 -9.98 -8.26
N GLN A 136 8.77 -9.89 -7.05
CA GLN A 136 8.53 -10.90 -6.01
C GLN A 136 7.04 -11.00 -5.65
N LEU A 137 6.32 -9.88 -5.56
CA LEU A 137 4.87 -9.90 -5.33
C LEU A 137 4.12 -10.50 -6.52
N TYR A 138 4.51 -10.17 -7.74
CA TYR A 138 3.94 -10.76 -8.95
C TYR A 138 4.10 -12.29 -8.95
N ASP A 139 5.30 -12.80 -8.64
CA ASP A 139 5.57 -14.23 -8.57
C ASP A 139 4.74 -14.92 -7.46
N ILE A 140 4.53 -14.26 -6.32
CA ILE A 140 3.66 -14.74 -5.24
C ILE A 140 2.21 -14.83 -5.72
N ILE A 141 1.70 -13.80 -6.38
CA ILE A 141 0.32 -13.78 -6.89
C ILE A 141 0.13 -14.89 -7.93
N GLU A 142 1.02 -14.98 -8.92
CA GLU A 142 0.92 -15.98 -9.99
C GLU A 142 1.11 -17.42 -9.47
N GLY A 143 2.01 -17.61 -8.50
CA GLY A 143 2.37 -18.93 -8.02
C GLY A 143 1.52 -19.47 -6.87
N ARG A 144 0.92 -18.59 -6.05
CA ARG A 144 0.21 -19.00 -4.82
C ARG A 144 -1.26 -18.57 -4.78
N MET A 145 -1.63 -17.50 -5.46
CA MET A 145 -2.97 -16.92 -5.37
C MET A 145 -3.82 -17.18 -6.63
N ARG A 146 -3.18 -17.60 -7.72
CA ARG A 146 -3.85 -17.94 -8.97
C ARG A 146 -4.34 -19.38 -8.96
N ASP A 147 -5.53 -19.59 -9.54
CA ASP A 147 -6.03 -20.92 -9.92
C ASP A 147 -6.32 -20.99 -11.44
N GLY A 148 -6.85 -22.11 -11.91
CA GLY A 148 -7.11 -22.31 -13.34
C GLY A 148 -8.17 -21.37 -13.97
N SER A 149 -8.86 -20.54 -13.17
CA SER A 149 -9.95 -19.67 -13.62
C SER A 149 -9.84 -18.22 -13.14
N GLY A 150 -8.74 -17.85 -12.47
CA GLY A 150 -8.50 -16.49 -12.00
C GLY A 150 -7.67 -16.46 -10.71
N TYR A 151 -7.94 -15.49 -9.85
CA TYR A 151 -7.20 -15.29 -8.63
C TYR A 151 -8.13 -15.43 -7.42
N ARG A 152 -7.69 -16.17 -6.41
CA ARG A 152 -8.33 -16.25 -5.10
C ARG A 152 -8.01 -14.97 -4.33
N GLU A 153 -8.89 -14.57 -3.40
CA GLU A 153 -8.73 -13.26 -2.76
C GLU A 153 -8.04 -13.32 -1.40
N ALA A 154 -8.44 -14.23 -0.52
CA ALA A 154 -8.06 -14.19 0.89
C ALA A 154 -7.29 -15.44 1.33
N PHE A 155 -6.20 -15.19 2.04
CA PHE A 155 -5.29 -16.22 2.56
C PHE A 155 -4.84 -15.88 3.97
N ASP A 156 -4.49 -16.91 4.75
CA ASP A 156 -3.77 -16.72 5.99
C ASP A 156 -2.31 -16.27 5.73
N GLU A 157 -1.53 -16.09 6.79
CA GLU A 157 -0.14 -15.66 6.73
C GLU A 157 0.74 -16.58 5.87
N ALA A 158 0.46 -17.89 5.89
CA ALA A 158 1.20 -18.92 5.16
C ALA A 158 0.66 -19.19 3.73
N PHE A 159 -0.29 -18.37 3.26
CA PHE A 159 -0.97 -18.50 1.97
C PHE A 159 -1.90 -19.71 1.86
N ASN A 160 -2.46 -20.23 2.95
CA ASN A 160 -3.61 -21.12 2.89
C ASN A 160 -4.88 -20.30 2.64
N GLU A 161 -5.73 -20.76 1.70
CA GLU A 161 -6.98 -20.07 1.37
C GLU A 161 -7.94 -20.02 2.57
N ILE A 162 -8.53 -18.86 2.82
CA ILE A 162 -9.50 -18.62 3.91
C ILE A 162 -10.74 -17.87 3.37
N GLY A 163 -11.76 -17.71 4.21
CA GLY A 163 -12.93 -16.88 3.91
C GLY A 163 -12.56 -15.40 3.73
N ASN A 164 -13.23 -14.73 2.79
CA ASN A 164 -12.98 -13.32 2.49
C ASN A 164 -13.91 -12.41 3.32
N ASP A 165 -13.60 -12.21 4.61
CA ASP A 165 -14.41 -11.39 5.51
C ASP A 165 -14.10 -9.89 5.41
N LYS A 166 -13.03 -9.50 4.73
CA LYS A 166 -12.61 -8.09 4.61
C LYS A 166 -13.29 -7.34 3.47
N LEU A 167 -13.57 -8.06 2.37
CA LEU A 167 -14.09 -7.45 1.14
C LEU A 167 -15.49 -7.98 0.78
N SER A 168 -16.12 -8.74 1.67
CA SER A 168 -17.44 -9.33 1.47
C SER A 168 -18.23 -9.39 2.78
N GLU A 169 -19.48 -8.93 2.76
CA GLU A 169 -20.31 -8.84 3.96
C GLU A 169 -20.72 -10.19 4.58
N ASN A 170 -20.57 -11.31 3.89
CA ASN A 170 -21.00 -12.62 4.38
C ASN A 170 -20.00 -13.76 4.11
N GLY A 171 -18.76 -13.44 3.81
CA GLY A 171 -17.73 -14.45 3.49
C GLY A 171 -18.00 -15.27 2.22
N VAL A 172 -19.15 -15.07 1.58
CA VAL A 172 -19.64 -15.90 0.47
C VAL A 172 -19.31 -15.28 -0.89
N MET A 173 -19.22 -13.98 -0.98
CA MET A 173 -18.87 -13.32 -2.24
C MET A 173 -17.38 -13.05 -2.34
N ALA A 174 -16.88 -13.28 -3.52
CA ALA A 174 -15.51 -12.99 -3.89
C ALA A 174 -14.47 -13.83 -3.14
N SER A 175 -14.64 -15.16 -3.19
CA SER A 175 -13.48 -16.04 -3.12
C SER A 175 -12.44 -15.68 -4.20
N ARG A 176 -12.82 -14.78 -5.14
CA ARG A 176 -11.97 -14.26 -6.22
C ARG A 176 -11.86 -12.76 -6.16
N THR A 177 -10.68 -12.25 -6.39
CA THR A 177 -10.50 -10.81 -6.54
C THR A 177 -11.12 -10.33 -7.85
N MET A 178 -11.81 -9.20 -7.76
CA MET A 178 -12.39 -8.52 -8.93
C MET A 178 -11.48 -7.42 -9.49
N ASN A 179 -10.43 -7.07 -8.76
CA ASN A 179 -9.50 -6.00 -9.09
C ASN A 179 -8.10 -6.56 -9.37
N THR A 180 -8.03 -7.51 -10.27
CA THR A 180 -6.73 -7.96 -10.77
C THR A 180 -6.11 -6.94 -11.68
N LEU A 181 -4.89 -6.80 -11.51
CA LEU A 181 -3.82 -6.07 -12.20
C LEU A 181 -4.03 -5.85 -13.68
#